data_47d68ab4f026b287ec4580125c5be6f1
#
_entry.id   47d68ab4f026b287ec4580125c5be6f1
#
_cell.length_a   1.000
_cell.length_b   1.000
_cell.length_c   1.000
_cell.angle_alpha   90.00
_cell.angle_beta   90.00
_cell.angle_gamma   90.00
#
_symmetry.space_group_name_H-M   'P 1'
#
loop_
_entity.id
_entity.type
_entity.pdbx_description
1 polymer ?
#
loop_
_entity_poly.entity_id
_entity_poly.type
_entity_poly.pdbx_seq_one_letter_code
_entity_poly.pdbx_strand_id
1 'polypeptide(L)'
;MLSIDNEQFSKTDFEITHNSLGQLFTDRLGNAERTANENQEQFDETSLLDVIRNRENVRIERKSSFCFDTKTRARNNQLEKSISKAIQGFANSFNGGILLIGVDPDGKIIGLKNDYKLVQKHNSDGFELELRNSVEKYLRDKIVHELIVISFPSIEGEEICKIKISPSPKPIALYENGKQEFYVRVGNSTRPYAPVEFIEYAKRRFANFYSLN
;
A
#
# COMPACT_ATOMS: atom_id res chain seq x y z
N MET A 1 -47.02 32.81 -41.64
CA MET A 1 -45.70 32.63 -42.26
C MET A 1 -44.68 33.16 -41.24
N LEU A 2 -44.22 32.29 -40.36
CA LEU A 2 -43.24 32.63 -39.30
C LEU A 2 -41.86 32.21 -39.80
N SER A 3 -40.97 33.17 -39.98
CA SER A 3 -39.58 32.95 -40.34
C SER A 3 -38.84 32.47 -39.06
N ILE A 4 -38.22 31.33 -39.15
CA ILE A 4 -37.31 30.82 -38.12
C ILE A 4 -35.94 31.38 -38.47
N ASP A 5 -35.48 32.32 -37.67
CA ASP A 5 -34.08 32.82 -37.75
C ASP A 5 -33.14 31.70 -37.28
N ASN A 6 -32.33 31.21 -38.22
CA ASN A 6 -31.20 30.34 -37.93
C ASN A 6 -30.11 31.20 -37.27
N GLU A 7 -30.00 31.17 -35.94
CA GLU A 7 -28.81 31.67 -35.26
C GLU A 7 -27.61 30.78 -35.62
N GLN A 8 -26.73 31.38 -36.45
CA GLN A 8 -25.43 30.82 -36.76
C GLN A 8 -24.57 30.87 -35.50
N PHE A 9 -24.50 29.74 -34.80
CA PHE A 9 -23.44 29.58 -33.80
C PHE A 9 -22.08 29.72 -34.49
N SER A 10 -21.30 30.69 -34.07
CA SER A 10 -19.99 30.94 -34.65
C SER A 10 -19.00 29.84 -34.21
N LYS A 11 -18.03 29.56 -35.09
CA LYS A 11 -16.95 28.60 -34.80
C LYS A 11 -16.18 28.98 -33.53
N THR A 12 -16.17 30.25 -33.18
CA THR A 12 -15.56 30.86 -31.99
C THR A 12 -16.31 30.44 -30.70
N ASP A 13 -17.63 30.35 -30.71
CA ASP A 13 -18.43 29.97 -29.56
C ASP A 13 -18.26 28.50 -29.23
N PHE A 14 -18.02 27.65 -30.24
CA PHE A 14 -17.72 26.24 -30.06
C PHE A 14 -16.31 26.03 -29.50
N GLU A 15 -15.31 26.79 -29.92
CA GLU A 15 -13.94 26.71 -29.39
C GLU A 15 -13.85 27.24 -27.96
N ILE A 16 -14.59 28.27 -27.59
CA ILE A 16 -14.64 28.82 -26.22
C ILE A 16 -15.28 27.80 -25.26
N THR A 17 -16.38 27.15 -25.66
CA THR A 17 -17.03 26.11 -24.85
C THR A 17 -16.17 24.86 -24.70
N HIS A 18 -15.45 24.46 -25.75
CA HIS A 18 -14.55 23.30 -25.70
C HIS A 18 -13.35 23.52 -24.80
N ASN A 19 -12.74 24.72 -24.85
CA ASN A 19 -11.64 25.13 -23.96
C ASN A 19 -12.12 25.25 -22.51
N SER A 20 -13.33 25.78 -22.28
CA SER A 20 -13.87 25.92 -20.90
C SER A 20 -14.23 24.56 -20.29
N LEU A 21 -14.73 23.62 -21.07
CA LEU A 21 -14.98 22.25 -20.64
C LEU A 21 -13.67 21.50 -20.37
N GLY A 22 -12.66 21.65 -21.25
CA GLY A 22 -11.34 21.08 -21.06
C GLY A 22 -10.67 21.59 -19.79
N GLN A 23 -10.79 22.90 -19.52
CA GLN A 23 -10.25 23.52 -18.31
C GLN A 23 -10.97 23.06 -17.04
N LEU A 24 -12.30 22.93 -17.08
CA LEU A 24 -13.10 22.37 -15.98
C LEU A 24 -12.77 20.90 -15.69
N PHE A 25 -12.45 20.10 -16.71
CA PHE A 25 -12.03 18.71 -16.54
C PHE A 25 -10.61 18.63 -15.94
N THR A 26 -9.67 19.45 -16.40
CA THR A 26 -8.31 19.53 -15.83
C THR A 26 -8.33 20.03 -14.39
N ASP A 27 -9.16 21.02 -14.07
CA ASP A 27 -9.31 21.55 -12.70
C ASP A 27 -9.98 20.52 -11.77
N ARG A 28 -10.95 19.74 -12.25
CA ARG A 28 -11.57 18.66 -11.47
C ARG A 28 -10.62 17.48 -11.23
N LEU A 29 -9.84 17.07 -12.25
CA LEU A 29 -8.81 16.05 -12.10
C LEU A 29 -7.68 16.53 -11.17
N GLY A 30 -7.20 17.75 -11.35
CA GLY A 30 -6.20 18.35 -10.48
C GLY A 30 -6.69 18.53 -9.03
N ASN A 31 -7.96 18.85 -8.82
CA ASN A 31 -8.55 18.92 -7.48
C ASN A 31 -8.75 17.52 -6.87
N ALA A 32 -9.13 16.51 -7.65
CA ALA A 32 -9.24 15.14 -7.18
C ALA A 32 -7.86 14.55 -6.81
N GLU A 33 -6.84 14.85 -7.61
CA GLU A 33 -5.44 14.47 -7.31
C GLU A 33 -4.89 15.25 -6.10
N ARG A 34 -5.19 16.54 -5.96
CA ARG A 34 -4.83 17.32 -4.77
C ARG A 34 -5.52 16.79 -3.52
N THR A 35 -6.82 16.53 -3.57
CA THR A 35 -7.57 15.98 -2.42
C THR A 35 -7.09 14.57 -2.06
N ALA A 36 -6.71 13.75 -3.04
CA ALA A 36 -6.09 12.45 -2.81
C ALA A 36 -4.70 12.59 -2.19
N ASN A 37 -3.88 13.54 -2.65
CA ASN A 37 -2.57 13.84 -2.09
C ASN A 37 -2.67 14.49 -0.70
N GLU A 38 -3.56 15.43 -0.48
CA GLU A 38 -3.79 16.07 0.84
C GLU A 38 -4.28 15.06 1.88
N ASN A 39 -5.17 14.14 1.52
CA ASN A 39 -5.57 13.03 2.40
C ASN A 39 -4.42 12.04 2.64
N GLN A 40 -3.49 11.94 1.73
CA GLN A 40 -2.32 11.09 1.81
C GLN A 40 -1.19 11.77 2.61
N GLU A 41 -0.99 13.07 2.42
CA GLU A 41 -0.06 13.92 3.19
C GLU A 41 -0.52 14.09 4.64
N GLN A 42 -1.80 14.27 4.90
CA GLN A 42 -2.35 14.37 6.25
C GLN A 42 -2.15 13.08 7.08
N PHE A 43 -2.01 11.92 6.40
CA PHE A 43 -1.65 10.67 7.05
C PHE A 43 -0.12 10.57 7.27
N ASP A 44 0.69 11.24 6.45
CA ASP A 44 2.15 11.32 6.61
C ASP A 44 2.58 12.38 7.64
N GLU A 45 1.78 13.44 7.84
CA GLU A 45 2.05 14.52 8.78
C GLU A 45 1.74 14.18 10.24
N THR A 46 0.91 13.14 10.51
CA THR A 46 0.81 12.62 11.86
C THR A 46 2.22 12.22 12.27
N SER A 47 2.75 12.82 13.33
CA SER A 47 4.09 12.49 13.82
C SER A 47 4.23 10.96 13.82
N LEU A 48 5.29 10.43 13.22
CA LEU A 48 5.51 8.98 13.15
C LEU A 48 5.51 8.35 14.56
N LEU A 49 5.87 9.14 15.57
CA LEU A 49 5.75 8.77 16.98
C LEU A 49 4.28 8.57 17.40
N ASP A 50 3.35 9.41 16.93
CA ASP A 50 1.93 9.23 17.22
C ASP A 50 1.40 7.97 16.56
N VAL A 51 1.86 7.68 15.34
CA VAL A 51 1.53 6.42 14.64
C VAL A 51 2.08 5.22 15.39
N ILE A 52 3.30 5.33 15.94
CA ILE A 52 3.94 4.26 16.72
C ILE A 52 3.26 4.08 18.08
N ARG A 53 2.87 5.15 18.75
CA ARG A 53 2.27 5.12 20.09
C ARG A 53 0.78 4.78 20.09
N ASN A 54 0.08 5.10 19.01
CA ASN A 54 -1.32 4.71 18.86
C ASN A 54 -1.44 3.20 18.68
N ARG A 55 -2.54 2.61 19.19
CA ARG A 55 -2.79 1.17 19.00
C ARG A 55 -2.87 0.82 17.53
N GLU A 56 -2.44 -0.39 17.17
CA GLU A 56 -2.69 -0.94 15.85
C GLU A 56 -4.16 -0.76 15.46
N ASN A 57 -4.38 -0.33 14.24
CA ASN A 57 -5.71 -0.09 13.70
C ASN A 57 -5.82 -0.69 12.28
N VAL A 58 -6.92 -0.39 11.60
CA VAL A 58 -7.16 -0.88 10.25
C VAL A 58 -6.06 -0.51 9.24
N ARG A 59 -5.30 0.57 9.51
CA ARG A 59 -4.28 1.11 8.59
C ARG A 59 -2.83 0.93 9.04
N ILE A 60 -2.59 0.43 10.25
CA ILE A 60 -1.23 0.31 10.80
C ILE A 60 -1.00 -1.11 11.30
N GLU A 61 0.11 -1.70 10.91
CA GLU A 61 0.62 -2.96 11.45
C GLU A 61 2.07 -2.80 11.86
N ARG A 62 2.48 -3.43 12.97
CA ARG A 62 3.84 -3.40 13.51
C ARG A 62 4.43 -4.79 13.50
N LYS A 63 5.73 -4.86 13.26
CA LYS A 63 6.54 -6.08 13.30
C LYS A 63 7.86 -5.77 13.96
N SER A 64 8.25 -6.57 14.92
CA SER A 64 9.52 -6.38 15.65
C SER A 64 10.73 -6.56 14.75
N SER A 65 10.64 -7.37 13.70
CA SER A 65 11.77 -7.74 12.83
C SER A 65 11.26 -8.21 11.46
N PHE A 66 12.10 -8.10 10.45
CA PHE A 66 11.90 -8.66 9.12
C PHE A 66 12.28 -10.14 9.06
N CYS A 67 13.48 -10.47 9.55
CA CYS A 67 14.03 -11.82 9.41
C CYS A 67 14.75 -12.35 10.68
N PHE A 68 15.07 -11.49 11.66
CA PHE A 68 15.77 -11.92 12.88
C PHE A 68 14.80 -12.46 13.92
N ASP A 69 14.96 -13.73 14.27
CA ASP A 69 14.22 -14.37 15.35
C ASP A 69 14.96 -14.19 16.68
N THR A 70 14.34 -13.50 17.62
CA THR A 70 14.95 -13.20 18.94
C THR A 70 15.18 -14.44 19.81
N LYS A 71 14.40 -15.52 19.58
CA LYS A 71 14.53 -16.76 20.36
C LYS A 71 15.70 -17.60 19.88
N THR A 72 15.81 -17.76 18.57
CA THR A 72 16.88 -18.59 17.96
C THR A 72 18.13 -17.77 17.65
N ARG A 73 18.04 -16.44 17.68
CA ARG A 73 19.08 -15.49 17.27
C ARG A 73 19.60 -15.73 15.85
N ALA A 74 18.73 -16.23 14.97
CA ALA A 74 19.02 -16.61 13.60
C ALA A 74 17.94 -16.09 12.65
N ARG A 75 18.21 -16.25 11.34
CA ARG A 75 17.23 -15.93 10.29
C ARG A 75 16.03 -16.87 10.36
N ASN A 76 14.83 -16.30 10.22
CA ASN A 76 13.57 -17.04 10.22
C ASN A 76 12.70 -16.58 9.02
N ASN A 77 12.59 -17.43 8.02
CA ASN A 77 11.81 -17.17 6.80
C ASN A 77 10.30 -17.00 7.07
N GLN A 78 9.79 -17.47 8.21
CA GLN A 78 8.38 -17.26 8.57
C GLN A 78 8.10 -15.79 8.92
N LEU A 79 9.10 -15.06 9.43
CA LEU A 79 8.99 -13.62 9.65
C LEU A 79 8.90 -12.89 8.31
N GLU A 80 9.75 -13.24 7.34
CA GLU A 80 9.72 -12.70 5.98
C GLU A 80 8.35 -12.93 5.31
N LYS A 81 7.83 -14.15 5.42
CA LYS A 81 6.47 -14.48 4.94
C LYS A 81 5.41 -13.63 5.62
N SER A 82 5.52 -13.42 6.94
CA SER A 82 4.59 -12.59 7.71
C SER A 82 4.57 -11.14 7.22
N ILE A 83 5.71 -10.60 6.81
CA ILE A 83 5.82 -9.27 6.19
C ILE A 83 5.09 -9.25 4.84
N SER A 84 5.39 -10.21 3.96
CA SER A 84 4.75 -10.31 2.64
C SER A 84 3.23 -10.50 2.75
N LYS A 85 2.77 -11.27 3.75
CA LYS A 85 1.35 -11.42 4.09
C LYS A 85 0.69 -10.11 4.53
N ALA A 86 1.38 -9.31 5.34
CA ALA A 86 0.87 -8.00 5.76
C ALA A 86 0.77 -7.04 4.55
N ILE A 87 1.78 -7.02 3.69
CA ILE A 87 1.78 -6.23 2.45
C ILE A 87 0.59 -6.63 1.57
N GLN A 88 0.40 -7.93 1.33
CA GLN A 88 -0.75 -8.45 0.59
C GLN A 88 -2.08 -8.00 1.22
N GLY A 89 -2.21 -8.14 2.54
CA GLY A 89 -3.42 -7.78 3.26
C GLY A 89 -3.82 -6.32 3.07
N PHE A 90 -2.86 -5.42 3.11
CA PHE A 90 -3.06 -4.00 2.83
C PHE A 90 -3.33 -3.74 1.34
N ALA A 91 -2.56 -4.33 0.43
CA ALA A 91 -2.75 -4.18 -1.01
C ALA A 91 -4.15 -4.65 -1.45
N ASN A 92 -4.64 -5.74 -0.88
CA ASN A 92 -5.99 -6.24 -1.15
C ASN A 92 -7.09 -5.44 -0.45
N SER A 93 -6.80 -4.61 0.55
CA SER A 93 -7.80 -3.79 1.24
C SER A 93 -8.26 -2.58 0.40
N PHE A 94 -9.31 -1.87 0.83
CA PHE A 94 -9.79 -0.67 0.14
C PHE A 94 -8.86 0.53 0.29
N ASN A 95 -8.11 0.61 1.39
CA ASN A 95 -7.43 1.85 1.78
C ASN A 95 -5.91 1.72 1.86
N GLY A 96 -5.34 0.52 1.61
CA GLY A 96 -3.93 0.30 1.87
C GLY A 96 -3.56 0.48 3.35
N GLY A 97 -2.31 0.86 3.63
CA GLY A 97 -1.87 1.11 5.01
C GLY A 97 -0.37 1.29 5.17
N ILE A 98 0.06 1.24 6.42
CA ILE A 98 1.47 1.36 6.82
C ILE A 98 1.87 0.12 7.61
N LEU A 99 2.99 -0.48 7.20
CA LEU A 99 3.67 -1.52 7.93
C LEU A 99 4.97 -0.94 8.51
N LEU A 100 5.14 -1.06 9.82
CA LEU A 100 6.35 -0.66 10.54
C LEU A 100 7.12 -1.91 10.95
N ILE A 101 8.41 -1.98 10.60
CA ILE A 101 9.32 -3.06 11.01
C ILE A 101 10.39 -2.47 11.90
N GLY A 102 10.74 -3.14 12.98
CA GLY A 102 11.58 -2.63 14.06
C GLY A 102 10.78 -1.98 15.19
N VAL A 103 9.46 -2.23 15.22
CA VAL A 103 8.55 -1.78 16.28
C VAL A 103 7.75 -2.99 16.76
N ASP A 104 7.68 -3.22 18.07
CA ASP A 104 6.91 -4.33 18.62
C ASP A 104 5.40 -4.02 18.68
N PRO A 105 4.56 -5.02 18.99
CA PRO A 105 3.11 -4.81 19.11
C PRO A 105 2.70 -3.76 20.15
N ASP A 106 3.51 -3.56 21.18
CA ASP A 106 3.24 -2.60 22.26
C ASP A 106 3.69 -1.18 21.90
N GLY A 107 4.33 -1.01 20.72
CA GLY A 107 4.82 0.28 20.23
C GLY A 107 6.24 0.63 20.70
N LYS A 108 6.96 -0.32 21.30
CA LYS A 108 8.36 -0.14 21.65
C LYS A 108 9.24 -0.21 20.41
N ILE A 109 10.15 0.75 20.28
CA ILE A 109 11.10 0.80 19.18
C ILE A 109 12.22 -0.20 19.45
N ILE A 110 12.38 -1.17 18.55
CA ILE A 110 13.37 -2.24 18.58
C ILE A 110 14.56 -1.89 17.68
N GLY A 111 14.29 -1.20 16.57
CA GLY A 111 15.24 -0.91 15.51
C GLY A 111 15.59 -2.13 14.64
N LEU A 112 16.43 -1.91 13.63
CA LEU A 112 16.80 -2.90 12.62
C LEU A 112 18.20 -3.48 12.78
N LYS A 113 18.96 -3.12 13.82
CA LYS A 113 20.35 -3.53 14.02
C LYS A 113 20.57 -5.04 13.93
N ASN A 114 19.62 -5.83 14.40
CA ASN A 114 19.73 -7.30 14.36
C ASN A 114 19.39 -7.86 12.96
N ASP A 115 18.40 -7.28 12.28
CA ASP A 115 18.10 -7.63 10.90
C ASP A 115 19.29 -7.31 9.98
N TYR A 116 19.94 -6.15 10.17
CA TYR A 116 21.10 -5.74 9.38
C TYR A 116 22.26 -6.73 9.44
N LYS A 117 22.45 -7.43 10.56
CA LYS A 117 23.49 -8.48 10.68
C LYS A 117 23.22 -9.68 9.77
N LEU A 118 21.99 -9.87 9.32
CA LEU A 118 21.54 -11.03 8.54
C LEU A 118 21.34 -10.74 7.07
N VAL A 119 21.34 -9.46 6.67
CA VAL A 119 21.16 -9.05 5.26
C VAL A 119 22.51 -8.70 4.63
N GLN A 120 22.57 -8.78 3.29
CA GLN A 120 23.75 -8.31 2.56
C GLN A 120 23.98 -6.81 2.82
N LYS A 121 25.23 -6.35 2.74
CA LYS A 121 25.65 -4.98 3.00
C LYS A 121 25.45 -4.48 4.45
N HIS A 122 24.75 -5.20 5.31
CA HIS A 122 24.51 -4.88 6.73
C HIS A 122 23.97 -3.46 6.99
N ASN A 123 23.12 -2.97 6.10
CA ASN A 123 22.54 -1.62 6.16
C ASN A 123 21.11 -1.61 5.56
N SER A 124 20.49 -0.41 5.50
CA SER A 124 19.15 -0.21 4.92
C SER A 124 19.04 -0.63 3.45
N ASP A 125 20.06 -0.40 2.63
CA ASP A 125 20.06 -0.83 1.21
C ASP A 125 19.98 -2.35 1.10
N GLY A 126 20.76 -3.07 1.91
CA GLY A 126 20.74 -4.53 1.94
C GLY A 126 19.42 -5.07 2.46
N PHE A 127 18.85 -4.40 3.46
CA PHE A 127 17.53 -4.73 4.00
C PHE A 127 16.44 -4.54 2.96
N GLU A 128 16.41 -3.40 2.27
CA GLU A 128 15.41 -3.13 1.21
C GLU A 128 15.51 -4.15 0.09
N LEU A 129 16.73 -4.47 -0.36
CA LEU A 129 16.93 -5.48 -1.40
C LEU A 129 16.34 -6.84 -1.00
N GLU A 130 16.63 -7.30 0.21
CA GLU A 130 16.12 -8.60 0.68
C GLU A 130 14.62 -8.58 0.95
N LEU A 131 14.08 -7.45 1.42
CA LEU A 131 12.64 -7.24 1.55
C LEU A 131 11.94 -7.36 0.18
N ARG A 132 12.46 -6.69 -0.86
CA ARG A 132 11.94 -6.77 -2.23
C ARG A 132 12.05 -8.18 -2.80
N ASN A 133 13.15 -8.89 -2.53
CA ASN A 133 13.32 -10.30 -2.92
C ASN A 133 12.29 -11.20 -2.22
N SER A 134 12.00 -10.94 -0.95
CA SER A 134 10.96 -11.65 -0.20
C SER A 134 9.57 -11.39 -0.77
N VAL A 135 9.27 -10.14 -1.11
CA VAL A 135 8.01 -9.77 -1.78
C VAL A 135 7.86 -10.52 -3.11
N GLU A 136 8.90 -10.51 -3.95
CA GLU A 136 8.91 -11.25 -5.24
C GLU A 136 8.71 -12.75 -5.03
N LYS A 137 9.40 -13.34 -4.06
CA LYS A 137 9.32 -14.76 -3.71
C LYS A 137 7.90 -15.19 -3.34
N TYR A 138 7.23 -14.41 -2.51
CA TYR A 138 5.93 -14.78 -1.95
C TYR A 138 4.73 -14.23 -2.71
N LEU A 139 4.80 -13.01 -3.28
CA LEU A 139 3.66 -12.39 -3.97
C LEU A 139 3.71 -12.56 -5.49
N ARG A 140 4.89 -12.74 -6.08
CA ARG A 140 5.09 -13.07 -7.50
C ARG A 140 4.41 -12.13 -8.50
N ASP A 141 4.05 -10.93 -8.07
CA ASP A 141 3.38 -9.92 -8.88
C ASP A 141 4.17 -8.62 -8.85
N LYS A 142 4.70 -8.22 -9.99
CA LYS A 142 5.58 -7.05 -10.12
C LYS A 142 4.90 -5.75 -9.73
N ILE A 143 3.57 -5.65 -9.87
CA ILE A 143 2.82 -4.45 -9.48
C ILE A 143 3.01 -4.13 -7.98
N VAL A 144 3.30 -5.14 -7.14
CA VAL A 144 3.48 -4.90 -5.70
C VAL A 144 4.66 -3.96 -5.44
N HIS A 145 5.70 -3.99 -6.27
CA HIS A 145 6.85 -3.09 -6.14
C HIS A 145 6.50 -1.62 -6.40
N GLU A 146 5.46 -1.38 -7.21
CA GLU A 146 4.92 -0.03 -7.50
C GLU A 146 3.97 0.44 -6.39
N LEU A 147 3.33 -0.51 -5.68
CA LEU A 147 2.39 -0.21 -4.60
C LEU A 147 3.07 0.11 -3.27
N ILE A 148 4.36 -0.20 -3.12
CA ILE A 148 5.09 -0.02 -1.86
C ILE A 148 6.12 1.09 -1.95
N VAL A 149 6.08 2.01 -0.99
CA VAL A 149 7.11 3.02 -0.74
C VAL A 149 7.80 2.69 0.57
N ILE A 150 9.12 2.46 0.51
CA ILE A 150 9.95 2.06 1.64
C ILE A 150 10.78 3.25 2.08
N SER A 151 10.88 3.47 3.38
CA SER A 151 11.74 4.50 3.99
C SER A 151 12.27 4.02 5.33
N PHE A 152 13.40 4.61 5.76
CA PHE A 152 14.11 4.22 6.96
C PHE A 152 14.30 5.41 7.92
N PRO A 153 13.22 5.88 8.58
CA PRO A 153 13.31 6.96 9.55
C PRO A 153 14.06 6.51 10.82
N SER A 154 14.79 7.44 11.42
CA SER A 154 15.39 7.26 12.73
C SER A 154 14.46 7.83 13.80
N ILE A 155 14.11 7.02 14.79
CA ILE A 155 13.21 7.37 15.88
C ILE A 155 13.88 6.98 17.19
N GLU A 156 14.03 7.94 18.10
CA GLU A 156 14.70 7.72 19.41
C GLU A 156 16.12 7.10 19.25
N GLY A 157 16.81 7.45 18.16
CA GLY A 157 18.16 6.95 17.87
C GLY A 157 18.23 5.55 17.25
N GLU A 158 17.08 4.92 16.99
CA GLU A 158 16.98 3.64 16.32
C GLU A 158 16.35 3.81 14.92
N GLU A 159 16.92 3.15 13.93
CA GLU A 159 16.37 3.13 12.57
C GLU A 159 15.30 2.04 12.46
N ILE A 160 14.13 2.39 11.90
CA ILE A 160 13.03 1.47 11.62
C ILE A 160 12.71 1.47 10.12
N CYS A 161 12.05 0.43 9.61
CA CYS A 161 11.54 0.42 8.24
C CYS A 161 10.05 0.77 8.24
N LYS A 162 9.69 1.83 7.51
CA LYS A 162 8.30 2.23 7.23
C LYS A 162 7.97 1.86 5.78
N ILE A 163 6.95 1.03 5.60
CA ILE A 163 6.41 0.65 4.29
C ILE A 163 5.01 1.22 4.17
N LYS A 164 4.82 2.17 3.25
CA LYS A 164 3.51 2.65 2.83
C LYS A 164 3.01 1.75 1.70
N ILE A 165 1.81 1.22 1.83
CA ILE A 165 1.24 0.26 0.88
C ILE A 165 -0.04 0.85 0.31
N SER A 166 -0.05 1.10 -1.01
CA SER A 166 -1.23 1.53 -1.75
C SER A 166 -2.16 0.36 -2.04
N PRO A 167 -3.48 0.60 -2.14
CA PRO A 167 -4.43 -0.43 -2.54
C PRO A 167 -4.18 -0.87 -3.98
N SER A 168 -4.16 -2.17 -4.21
CA SER A 168 -3.95 -2.75 -5.55
C SER A 168 -5.18 -2.56 -6.44
N PRO A 169 -5.02 -2.32 -7.74
CA PRO A 169 -6.14 -2.31 -8.70
C PRO A 169 -6.67 -3.71 -9.02
N LYS A 170 -5.93 -4.78 -8.71
CA LYS A 170 -6.28 -6.18 -8.95
C LYS A 170 -5.97 -7.06 -7.74
N PRO A 171 -6.55 -8.27 -7.64
CA PRO A 171 -6.22 -9.23 -6.59
C PRO A 171 -4.74 -9.59 -6.57
N ILE A 172 -4.13 -9.59 -5.39
CA ILE A 172 -2.77 -10.08 -5.14
C ILE A 172 -2.88 -11.39 -4.36
N ALA A 173 -2.20 -12.45 -4.82
CA ALA A 173 -2.11 -13.74 -4.15
C ALA A 173 -0.76 -13.90 -3.44
N LEU A 174 -0.74 -14.65 -2.34
CA LEU A 174 0.49 -15.12 -1.70
C LEU A 174 0.71 -16.58 -2.09
N TYR A 175 1.93 -16.90 -2.48
CA TYR A 175 2.33 -18.23 -2.96
C TYR A 175 3.23 -18.91 -1.94
N GLU A 176 2.83 -20.10 -1.50
CA GLU A 176 3.66 -20.98 -0.66
C GLU A 176 3.38 -22.44 -0.97
N ASN A 177 4.42 -23.23 -1.14
CA ASN A 177 4.34 -24.69 -1.36
C ASN A 177 3.33 -25.08 -2.47
N GLY A 178 3.29 -24.30 -3.57
CA GLY A 178 2.38 -24.55 -4.69
C GLY A 178 0.92 -24.12 -4.45
N LYS A 179 0.62 -23.56 -3.29
CA LYS A 179 -0.72 -23.05 -2.94
C LYS A 179 -0.78 -21.54 -3.09
N GLN A 180 -1.96 -21.05 -3.45
CA GLN A 180 -2.31 -19.63 -3.44
C GLN A 180 -3.17 -19.34 -2.20
N GLU A 181 -2.79 -18.32 -1.47
CA GLU A 181 -3.50 -17.84 -0.30
C GLU A 181 -3.87 -16.37 -0.48
N PHE A 182 -5.07 -16.00 -0.05
CA PHE A 182 -5.55 -14.63 -0.11
C PHE A 182 -5.75 -14.10 1.30
N TYR A 183 -5.09 -13.00 1.59
CA TYR A 183 -5.23 -12.28 2.84
C TYR A 183 -5.75 -10.89 2.58
N VAL A 184 -6.58 -10.40 3.50
CA VAL A 184 -7.14 -9.04 3.48
C VAL A 184 -7.02 -8.43 4.87
N ARG A 185 -6.68 -7.16 4.92
CA ARG A 185 -6.72 -6.39 6.17
C ARG A 185 -8.17 -6.11 6.55
N VAL A 186 -8.60 -6.65 7.70
CA VAL A 186 -9.95 -6.48 8.25
C VAL A 186 -9.81 -6.02 9.70
N GLY A 187 -10.22 -4.79 9.97
CA GLY A 187 -9.97 -4.18 11.27
C GLY A 187 -8.46 -4.10 11.54
N ASN A 188 -8.02 -4.52 12.70
CA ASN A 188 -6.62 -4.53 13.13
C ASN A 188 -5.88 -5.84 12.81
N SER A 189 -6.43 -6.72 11.99
CA SER A 189 -5.81 -8.02 11.67
C SER A 189 -5.82 -8.33 10.17
N THR A 190 -4.78 -9.04 9.72
CA THR A 190 -4.70 -9.61 8.37
C THR A 190 -5.26 -11.02 8.41
N ARG A 191 -6.40 -11.25 7.74
CA ARG A 191 -7.15 -12.49 7.78
C ARG A 191 -7.07 -13.26 6.47
N PRO A 192 -6.96 -14.60 6.51
CA PRO A 192 -7.11 -15.42 5.33
C PRO A 192 -8.57 -15.40 4.88
N TYR A 193 -8.77 -15.47 3.58
CA TYR A 193 -10.06 -15.68 2.95
C TYR A 193 -10.05 -17.03 2.25
N ALA A 194 -11.06 -17.85 2.51
CA ALA A 194 -11.30 -19.06 1.71
C ALA A 194 -11.60 -18.65 0.25
N PRO A 195 -11.31 -19.51 -0.75
CA PRO A 195 -11.48 -19.14 -2.17
C PRO A 195 -12.86 -18.56 -2.51
N VAL A 196 -13.93 -19.13 -2.00
CA VAL A 196 -15.31 -18.66 -2.23
C VAL A 196 -15.53 -17.29 -1.59
N GLU A 197 -15.11 -17.09 -0.35
CA GLU A 197 -15.19 -15.81 0.37
C GLU A 197 -14.39 -14.73 -0.35
N PHE A 198 -13.22 -15.09 -0.88
CA PHE A 198 -12.38 -14.16 -1.61
C PHE A 198 -13.03 -13.74 -2.93
N ILE A 199 -13.69 -14.64 -3.65
CA ILE A 199 -14.41 -14.31 -4.90
C ILE A 199 -15.47 -13.26 -4.62
N GLU A 200 -16.29 -13.45 -3.58
CA GLU A 200 -17.33 -12.47 -3.22
C GLU A 200 -16.74 -11.12 -2.78
N TYR A 201 -15.66 -11.14 -2.04
CA TYR A 201 -14.93 -9.93 -1.69
C TYR A 201 -14.35 -9.24 -2.93
N ALA A 202 -13.70 -10.00 -3.81
CA ALA A 202 -13.01 -9.51 -5.00
C ALA A 202 -13.99 -8.86 -6.00
N LYS A 203 -15.17 -9.40 -6.20
CA LYS A 203 -16.21 -8.80 -7.04
C LYS A 203 -16.56 -7.37 -6.61
N ARG A 204 -16.58 -7.10 -5.32
CA ARG A 204 -16.85 -5.75 -4.78
C ARG A 204 -15.62 -4.86 -4.80
N ARG A 205 -14.47 -5.41 -4.37
CA ARG A 205 -13.23 -4.63 -4.19
C ARG A 205 -12.54 -4.31 -5.50
N PHE A 206 -12.61 -5.21 -6.47
CA PHE A 206 -11.93 -5.12 -7.77
C PHE A 206 -12.92 -5.10 -8.94
N ALA A 207 -14.08 -4.48 -8.74
CA ALA A 207 -15.13 -4.44 -9.76
C ALA A 207 -14.63 -3.91 -11.12
N ASN A 208 -13.83 -2.86 -11.12
CA ASN A 208 -13.24 -2.28 -12.33
C ASN A 208 -12.30 -3.25 -13.07
N PHE A 209 -11.56 -4.08 -12.34
CA PHE A 209 -10.66 -5.09 -12.92
C PHE A 209 -11.45 -6.16 -13.66
N TYR A 210 -12.59 -6.60 -13.12
CA TYR A 210 -13.43 -7.63 -13.73
C TYR A 210 -14.36 -7.11 -14.83
N SER A 211 -14.62 -5.80 -14.90
CA SER A 211 -15.43 -5.22 -15.97
C SER A 211 -14.64 -4.88 -17.25
N LEU A 212 -13.31 -4.93 -17.19
CA LEU A 212 -12.43 -4.65 -18.32
C LEU A 212 -11.88 -5.92 -19.00
N ASN A 213 -12.14 -7.09 -18.42
CA ASN A 213 -11.76 -8.41 -18.92
C ASN A 213 -12.97 -9.30 -19.10
#